data_c5a539740ce5e40c63a377d473e5b548
#
_entry.id   c5a539740ce5e40c63a377d473e5b548
#
_cell.length_a   1.000
_cell.length_b   1.000
_cell.length_c   1.000
_cell.angle_alpha   90.00
_cell.angle_beta   90.00
_cell.angle_gamma   90.00
#
_symmetry.space_group_name_H-M   'P 1'
#
loop_
_entity.id
_entity.type
_entity.pdbx_description
1 polymer ?
#
loop_
_entity_poly.entity_id
_entity_poly.type
_entity_poly.pdbx_seq_one_letter_code
_entity_poly.pdbx_strand_id
1 'polypeptide(L)'
;AYVEGLCWVLAYYYQGCPSWKWYYPYHYAPFAADFTDMHTMQITFEKGEPFRPFEQLMGVLPAASKNNLPKPFQWLMTDPESEILDFYPAEFLVDMNGKKMAWQGVALLPFIDEKRLLDALHKRYDQLTDEEVRRNSFGRNVLFVSDDADLYPTLSQLYAKRNDKRAVYIDTARIPQMAGSLAADTTCVRA
;
A
#
# COMPACT_ATOMS: atom_id res chain seq x y z
N ALA A 1 3.20 5.17 19.01
CA ALA A 1 3.10 4.31 17.81
C ALA A 1 1.86 3.40 17.85
N TYR A 2 1.58 2.64 18.93
CA TYR A 2 0.44 1.69 18.92
C TYR A 2 -0.92 2.40 18.81
N VAL A 3 -1.18 3.41 19.65
CA VAL A 3 -2.42 4.22 19.60
C VAL A 3 -2.54 4.94 18.23
N GLU A 4 -1.43 5.46 17.74
CA GLU A 4 -1.34 6.03 16.40
C GLU A 4 -1.76 5.02 15.33
N GLY A 5 -1.31 3.76 15.43
CA GLY A 5 -1.72 2.67 14.55
C GLY A 5 -3.22 2.37 14.63
N LEU A 6 -3.81 2.38 15.82
CA LEU A 6 -5.25 2.24 15.98
C LEU A 6 -6.01 3.39 15.28
N CYS A 7 -5.52 4.62 15.40
CA CYS A 7 -6.09 5.78 14.71
C CYS A 7 -5.90 5.67 13.18
N TRP A 8 -4.75 5.14 12.72
CA TRP A 8 -4.52 4.88 11.30
C TRP A 8 -5.54 3.89 10.75
N VAL A 9 -5.75 2.76 11.44
CA VAL A 9 -6.73 1.74 11.02
C VAL A 9 -8.14 2.31 11.00
N LEU A 10 -8.54 3.06 12.04
CA LEU A 10 -9.85 3.69 12.11
C LEU A 10 -10.06 4.66 10.93
N ALA A 11 -9.09 5.54 10.67
CA ALA A 11 -9.15 6.47 9.56
C ALA A 11 -9.20 5.74 8.21
N TYR A 12 -8.42 4.67 8.05
CA TYR A 12 -8.43 3.85 6.83
C TYR A 12 -9.82 3.32 6.48
N TYR A 13 -10.53 2.78 7.47
CA TYR A 13 -11.87 2.24 7.23
C TYR A 13 -12.97 3.31 7.02
N TYR A 14 -12.86 4.47 7.67
CA TYR A 14 -13.91 5.47 7.64
C TYR A 14 -13.64 6.66 6.72
N GLN A 15 -12.38 6.93 6.38
CA GLN A 15 -11.97 8.13 5.62
C GLN A 15 -11.04 7.81 4.44
N GLY A 16 -10.59 6.57 4.31
CA GLY A 16 -9.56 6.16 3.37
C GLY A 16 -8.15 6.24 3.99
N CYS A 17 -7.13 5.86 3.22
CA CYS A 17 -5.75 5.79 3.70
C CYS A 17 -5.24 7.12 4.24
N PRO A 18 -4.94 7.26 5.53
CA PRO A 18 -4.47 8.53 6.12
C PRO A 18 -2.99 8.79 5.83
N SER A 19 -2.19 7.73 5.66
CA SER A 19 -0.76 7.81 5.34
C SER A 19 -0.31 6.57 4.60
N TRP A 20 0.46 6.76 3.52
CA TRP A 20 1.14 5.70 2.79
C TRP A 20 2.52 5.38 3.36
N LYS A 21 3.06 6.26 4.22
CA LYS A 21 4.38 6.12 4.84
C LYS A 21 4.34 5.51 6.22
N TRP A 22 3.20 5.58 6.91
CA TRP A 22 3.12 5.13 8.28
C TRP A 22 3.13 3.60 8.35
N TYR A 23 3.94 3.06 9.28
CA TYR A 23 3.96 1.66 9.65
C TYR A 23 4.18 1.52 11.17
N TYR A 24 3.87 0.38 11.72
CA TYR A 24 4.11 0.11 13.15
C TYR A 24 5.56 -0.39 13.34
N PRO A 25 6.45 0.38 14.03
CA PRO A 25 7.88 0.13 14.03
C PRO A 25 8.35 -0.85 15.12
N TYR A 26 7.49 -1.75 15.59
CA TYR A 26 7.80 -2.71 16.65
C TYR A 26 7.28 -4.09 16.31
N HIS A 27 7.99 -5.13 16.78
CA HIS A 27 7.55 -6.51 16.61
C HIS A 27 6.46 -6.94 17.60
N TYR A 28 6.28 -6.19 18.70
CA TYR A 28 5.35 -6.54 19.77
C TYR A 28 4.41 -5.38 20.09
N ALA A 29 3.20 -5.73 20.50
CA ALA A 29 2.26 -4.76 21.05
C ALA A 29 2.68 -4.36 22.49
N PRO A 30 2.33 -3.15 22.95
CA PRO A 30 2.55 -2.74 24.34
C PRO A 30 1.65 -3.53 25.30
N PHE A 31 2.02 -3.55 26.58
CA PHE A 31 1.15 -4.00 27.64
C PHE A 31 0.09 -2.95 27.98
N ALA A 32 -1.02 -3.37 28.60
CA ALA A 32 -2.07 -2.43 29.02
C ALA A 32 -1.56 -1.34 29.97
N ALA A 33 -0.55 -1.66 30.78
CA ALA A 33 0.08 -0.71 31.70
C ALA A 33 0.90 0.40 31.01
N ASP A 34 1.26 0.21 29.75
CA ASP A 34 2.04 1.20 28.98
C ASP A 34 1.17 2.34 28.42
N PHE A 35 -0.17 2.22 28.53
CA PHE A 35 -1.08 3.25 28.06
C PHE A 35 -1.25 4.35 29.10
N THR A 36 -0.34 5.32 29.07
CA THR A 36 -0.37 6.51 29.95
C THR A 36 -0.62 7.76 29.12
N ASP A 37 -1.20 8.78 29.74
CA ASP A 37 -1.35 10.14 29.20
C ASP A 37 -1.98 10.23 27.80
N MET A 38 -2.84 9.27 27.45
CA MET A 38 -3.49 9.19 26.12
C MET A 38 -4.29 10.46 25.78
N HIS A 39 -4.80 11.17 26.78
CA HIS A 39 -5.58 12.40 26.60
C HIS A 39 -4.74 13.59 26.09
N THR A 40 -3.42 13.51 26.17
CA THR A 40 -2.50 14.56 25.69
C THR A 40 -1.97 14.30 24.29
N MET A 41 -2.23 13.10 23.74
CA MET A 41 -1.70 12.71 22.43
C MET A 41 -2.35 13.51 21.32
N GLN A 42 -1.51 14.09 20.47
CA GLN A 42 -1.93 14.66 19.18
C GLN A 42 -1.41 13.76 18.07
N ILE A 43 -2.32 13.17 17.33
CA ILE A 43 -2.00 12.23 16.24
C ILE A 43 -2.29 12.91 14.92
N THR A 44 -1.26 13.05 14.11
CA THR A 44 -1.33 13.61 12.77
C THR A 44 -0.61 12.69 11.79
N PHE A 45 -1.14 12.55 10.58
CA PHE A 45 -0.55 11.72 9.55
C PHE A 45 -0.09 12.56 8.36
N GLU A 46 1.15 12.34 7.92
CA GLU A 46 1.60 12.80 6.62
C GLU A 46 1.10 11.83 5.55
N LYS A 47 0.34 12.34 4.58
CA LYS A 47 -0.28 11.49 3.55
C LYS A 47 0.74 10.66 2.79
N GLY A 48 1.82 11.28 2.31
CA GLY A 48 2.78 10.63 1.43
C GLY A 48 2.17 10.20 0.10
N GLU A 49 2.90 9.35 -0.60
CA GLU A 49 2.49 8.73 -1.86
C GLU A 49 2.64 7.21 -1.77
N PRO A 50 1.76 6.44 -2.44
CA PRO A 50 1.88 4.99 -2.47
C PRO A 50 3.12 4.58 -3.28
N PHE A 51 3.72 3.47 -2.93
CA PHE A 51 4.77 2.84 -3.72
C PHE A 51 4.30 2.47 -5.11
N ARG A 52 5.21 2.51 -6.08
CA ARG A 52 4.99 1.87 -7.38
C ARG A 52 4.94 0.34 -7.23
N PRO A 53 4.33 -0.38 -8.17
CA PRO A 53 4.16 -1.83 -8.04
C PRO A 53 5.43 -2.62 -7.69
N PHE A 54 6.55 -2.35 -8.34
CA PHE A 54 7.79 -3.06 -8.03
C PHE A 54 8.45 -2.59 -6.74
N GLU A 55 8.29 -1.33 -6.34
CA GLU A 55 8.72 -0.83 -5.03
C GLU A 55 7.99 -1.55 -3.91
N GLN A 56 6.67 -1.70 -4.05
CA GLN A 56 5.85 -2.46 -3.11
C GLN A 56 6.28 -3.93 -3.03
N LEU A 57 6.53 -4.57 -4.18
CA LEU A 57 6.98 -5.97 -4.20
C LEU A 57 8.36 -6.13 -3.56
N MET A 58 9.27 -5.18 -3.77
CA MET A 58 10.58 -5.17 -3.11
C MET A 58 10.46 -4.99 -1.59
N GLY A 59 9.47 -4.27 -1.13
CA GLY A 59 9.20 -4.09 0.31
C GLY A 59 8.57 -5.30 1.00
N VAL A 60 7.93 -6.21 0.26
CA VAL A 60 7.15 -7.31 0.87
C VAL A 60 7.64 -8.72 0.52
N LEU A 61 8.36 -8.90 -0.60
CA LEU A 61 8.82 -10.21 -1.02
C LEU A 61 10.16 -10.59 -0.38
N PRO A 62 10.32 -11.83 0.09
CA PRO A 62 11.63 -12.35 0.48
C PRO A 62 12.48 -12.66 -0.75
N ALA A 63 13.80 -12.76 -0.57
CA ALA A 63 14.75 -13.11 -1.64
C ALA A 63 14.39 -14.41 -2.40
N ALA A 64 13.77 -15.38 -1.72
CA ALA A 64 13.28 -16.61 -2.34
C ALA A 64 12.23 -16.37 -3.45
N SER A 65 11.52 -15.26 -3.41
CA SER A 65 10.47 -14.88 -4.37
C SER A 65 10.97 -13.89 -5.44
N LYS A 66 12.26 -13.63 -5.53
CA LYS A 66 12.86 -12.65 -6.46
C LYS A 66 12.47 -12.83 -7.92
N ASN A 67 12.13 -14.04 -8.35
CA ASN A 67 11.78 -14.32 -9.75
C ASN A 67 10.50 -13.59 -10.22
N ASN A 68 9.72 -13.02 -9.31
CA ASN A 68 8.57 -12.17 -9.62
C ASN A 68 8.94 -10.72 -9.97
N LEU A 69 10.23 -10.39 -9.90
CA LEU A 69 10.77 -9.04 -10.09
C LEU A 69 11.65 -8.94 -11.35
N PRO A 70 11.83 -7.74 -11.91
CA PRO A 70 12.84 -7.48 -12.93
C PRO A 70 14.25 -7.90 -12.53
N LYS A 71 15.06 -8.31 -13.50
CA LYS A 71 16.44 -8.75 -13.25
C LYS A 71 17.30 -7.75 -12.44
N PRO A 72 17.28 -6.44 -12.73
CA PRO A 72 18.02 -5.47 -11.95
C PRO A 72 17.65 -5.44 -10.46
N PHE A 73 16.37 -5.70 -10.15
CA PHE A 73 15.87 -5.73 -8.78
C PHE A 73 16.16 -7.05 -8.08
N GLN A 74 16.15 -8.18 -8.82
CA GLN A 74 16.60 -9.46 -8.28
C GLN A 74 18.03 -9.39 -7.77
N TRP A 75 18.90 -8.66 -8.48
CA TRP A 75 20.27 -8.41 -8.08
C TRP A 75 20.36 -7.74 -6.71
N LEU A 76 19.53 -6.72 -6.46
CA LEU A 76 19.48 -6.01 -5.19
C LEU A 76 19.15 -6.91 -3.99
N MET A 77 18.43 -8.00 -4.21
CA MET A 77 18.01 -8.92 -3.15
C MET A 77 19.06 -9.99 -2.82
N THR A 78 20.04 -10.23 -3.68
CA THR A 78 20.89 -11.43 -3.56
C THR A 78 22.37 -11.19 -3.78
N ASP A 79 22.78 -10.08 -4.36
CA ASP A 79 24.19 -9.81 -4.65
C ASP A 79 24.90 -9.26 -3.40
N PRO A 80 26.11 -9.77 -3.06
CA PRO A 80 26.89 -9.29 -1.93
C PRO A 80 27.22 -7.78 -1.99
N GLU A 81 27.31 -7.20 -3.18
CA GLU A 81 27.60 -5.77 -3.38
C GLU A 81 26.34 -4.89 -3.30
N SER A 82 25.18 -5.48 -3.02
CA SER A 82 23.92 -4.73 -2.88
C SER A 82 23.91 -3.89 -1.62
N GLU A 83 23.57 -2.60 -1.76
CA GLU A 83 23.45 -1.63 -0.67
C GLU A 83 22.26 -1.87 0.26
N ILE A 84 21.36 -2.80 -0.11
CA ILE A 84 20.15 -3.18 0.64
C ILE A 84 20.04 -4.69 0.88
N LEU A 85 21.15 -5.43 0.76
CA LEU A 85 21.14 -6.87 1.00
C LEU A 85 20.68 -7.22 2.41
N ASP A 86 20.95 -6.36 3.39
CA ASP A 86 20.53 -6.51 4.79
C ASP A 86 19.01 -6.53 4.98
N PHE A 87 18.22 -6.04 4.00
CA PHE A 87 16.76 -6.15 4.01
C PHE A 87 16.24 -7.56 3.70
N TYR A 88 17.11 -8.42 3.13
CA TYR A 88 16.74 -9.75 2.64
C TYR A 88 17.57 -10.85 3.31
N PRO A 89 17.54 -10.98 4.65
CA PRO A 89 18.31 -12.01 5.33
C PRO A 89 17.85 -13.40 4.88
N ALA A 90 18.82 -14.29 4.61
CA ALA A 90 18.53 -15.68 4.27
C ALA A 90 17.99 -16.46 5.49
N GLU A 91 18.44 -16.08 6.69
CA GLU A 91 18.02 -16.64 7.96
C GLU A 91 17.60 -15.50 8.90
N PHE A 92 16.58 -15.74 9.68
CA PHE A 92 16.10 -14.81 10.70
C PHE A 92 15.56 -15.56 11.92
N LEU A 93 15.58 -14.91 13.07
CA LEU A 93 15.09 -15.49 14.30
C LEU A 93 13.55 -15.42 14.32
N VAL A 94 12.95 -16.49 14.85
CA VAL A 94 11.53 -16.54 15.16
C VAL A 94 11.37 -16.67 16.67
N ASP A 95 10.86 -15.64 17.30
CA ASP A 95 10.52 -15.68 18.71
C ASP A 95 9.15 -16.35 18.90
N MET A 96 9.13 -17.48 19.54
CA MET A 96 7.88 -18.20 19.82
C MET A 96 6.99 -17.48 20.83
N ASN A 97 7.52 -16.57 21.63
CA ASN A 97 6.79 -15.76 22.61
C ASN A 97 5.81 -16.60 23.43
N GLY A 98 6.25 -17.79 23.88
CA GLY A 98 5.43 -18.76 24.64
C GLY A 98 4.38 -19.51 23.83
N LYS A 99 4.33 -19.34 22.49
CA LYS A 99 3.41 -20.07 21.61
C LYS A 99 3.94 -21.46 21.28
N LYS A 100 3.02 -22.38 20.97
CA LYS A 100 3.36 -23.79 20.69
C LYS A 100 3.55 -24.07 19.21
N MET A 101 2.90 -23.31 18.33
CA MET A 101 2.92 -23.55 16.90
C MET A 101 3.83 -22.54 16.19
N ALA A 102 4.68 -23.02 15.29
CA ALA A 102 5.67 -22.19 14.58
C ALA A 102 5.04 -20.98 13.85
N TRP A 103 3.86 -21.13 13.28
CA TRP A 103 3.13 -20.06 12.60
C TRP A 103 2.62 -18.95 13.54
N GLN A 104 2.64 -19.16 14.85
CA GLN A 104 2.28 -18.17 15.86
C GLN A 104 3.49 -17.37 16.36
N GLY A 105 4.70 -17.79 15.99
CA GLY A 105 5.92 -17.10 16.36
C GLY A 105 6.04 -15.74 15.67
N VAL A 106 6.80 -14.85 16.28
CA VAL A 106 7.11 -13.52 15.75
C VAL A 106 8.41 -13.60 14.97
N ALA A 107 8.35 -13.38 13.65
CA ALA A 107 9.53 -13.28 12.81
C ALA A 107 10.25 -11.95 13.08
N LEU A 108 11.49 -12.03 13.56
CA LEU A 108 12.29 -10.85 13.88
C LEU A 108 13.06 -10.39 12.64
N LEU A 109 12.32 -9.97 11.61
CA LEU A 109 12.88 -9.38 10.40
C LEU A 109 13.26 -7.92 10.62
N PRO A 110 14.29 -7.41 9.92
CA PRO A 110 14.60 -5.98 9.96
C PRO A 110 13.44 -5.17 9.36
N PHE A 111 13.20 -3.97 9.91
CA PHE A 111 12.32 -3.00 9.28
C PHE A 111 13.04 -2.37 8.09
N ILE A 112 12.33 -2.26 6.97
CA ILE A 112 12.87 -1.70 5.74
C ILE A 112 12.83 -0.18 5.82
N ASP A 113 13.99 0.46 5.65
CA ASP A 113 14.08 1.91 5.48
C ASP A 113 13.61 2.28 4.06
N GLU A 114 12.49 3.01 3.98
CA GLU A 114 11.87 3.42 2.72
C GLU A 114 12.85 4.18 1.84
N LYS A 115 13.59 5.15 2.41
CA LYS A 115 14.49 5.98 1.64
C LYS A 115 15.64 5.16 1.04
N ARG A 116 16.28 4.29 1.82
CA ARG A 116 17.34 3.40 1.32
C ARG A 116 16.82 2.48 0.21
N LEU A 117 15.62 1.92 0.38
CA LEU A 117 14.98 1.06 -0.62
C LEU A 117 14.78 1.82 -1.93
N LEU A 118 14.11 2.98 -1.89
CA LEU A 118 13.81 3.77 -3.07
C LEU A 118 15.08 4.29 -3.76
N ASP A 119 16.07 4.77 -2.99
CA ASP A 119 17.35 5.22 -3.53
C ASP A 119 18.09 4.10 -4.30
N ALA A 120 18.04 2.86 -3.78
CA ALA A 120 18.64 1.69 -4.44
C ALA A 120 17.90 1.31 -5.73
N LEU A 121 16.56 1.35 -5.72
CA LEU A 121 15.73 1.03 -6.88
C LEU A 121 15.87 2.08 -7.99
N HIS A 122 15.86 3.36 -7.65
CA HIS A 122 15.94 4.45 -8.62
C HIS A 122 17.24 4.42 -9.44
N LYS A 123 18.36 3.98 -8.85
CA LYS A 123 19.62 3.79 -9.57
C LYS A 123 19.58 2.73 -10.67
N ARG A 124 18.52 1.93 -10.73
CA ARG A 124 18.38 0.81 -11.67
C ARG A 124 17.18 0.91 -12.58
N TYR A 125 16.43 2.01 -12.52
CA TYR A 125 15.24 2.21 -13.34
C TYR A 125 15.57 2.31 -14.84
N ASP A 126 16.74 2.81 -15.18
CA ASP A 126 17.26 2.89 -16.56
C ASP A 126 17.55 1.51 -17.18
N GLN A 127 17.62 0.46 -16.36
CA GLN A 127 17.86 -0.91 -16.79
C GLN A 127 16.57 -1.71 -17.03
N LEU A 128 15.40 -1.11 -16.77
CA LEU A 128 14.10 -1.73 -16.99
C LEU A 128 13.75 -1.69 -18.48
N THR A 129 13.15 -2.77 -18.96
CA THR A 129 12.53 -2.80 -20.30
C THR A 129 11.28 -1.91 -20.35
N ASP A 130 10.84 -1.50 -21.55
CA ASP A 130 9.61 -0.70 -21.74
C ASP A 130 8.38 -1.38 -21.13
N GLU A 131 8.31 -2.70 -21.23
CA GLU A 131 7.23 -3.49 -20.60
C GLU A 131 7.29 -3.41 -19.08
N GLU A 132 8.47 -3.52 -18.47
CA GLU A 132 8.66 -3.43 -17.02
C GLU A 132 8.36 -2.02 -16.52
N VAL A 133 8.76 -0.97 -17.26
CA VAL A 133 8.40 0.42 -16.97
C VAL A 133 6.88 0.58 -16.98
N ARG A 134 6.19 0.04 -18.00
CA ARG A 134 4.73 0.06 -18.09
C ARG A 134 4.08 -0.65 -16.90
N ARG A 135 4.59 -1.82 -16.52
CA ARG A 135 4.10 -2.61 -15.37
C ARG A 135 4.35 -1.91 -14.03
N ASN A 136 5.37 -1.06 -13.94
CA ASN A 136 5.72 -0.28 -12.75
C ASN A 136 5.03 1.09 -12.70
N SER A 137 4.07 1.34 -13.56
CA SER A 137 3.29 2.58 -13.59
C SER A 137 1.92 2.39 -12.94
N PHE A 138 1.38 3.49 -12.40
CA PHE A 138 -0.01 3.51 -11.94
C PHE A 138 -0.95 3.42 -13.14
N GLY A 139 -1.90 2.49 -13.05
CA GLY A 139 -3.00 2.40 -14.02
C GLY A 139 -4.04 3.51 -13.80
N ARG A 140 -4.98 3.62 -14.73
CA ARG A 140 -6.15 4.47 -14.54
C ARG A 140 -7.09 3.85 -13.49
N ASN A 141 -7.77 4.69 -12.74
CA ASN A 141 -8.85 4.23 -11.88
C ASN A 141 -9.97 3.63 -12.73
N VAL A 142 -10.44 2.44 -12.37
CA VAL A 142 -11.51 1.74 -13.08
C VAL A 142 -12.62 1.41 -12.08
N LEU A 143 -13.84 1.80 -12.42
CA LEU A 143 -15.04 1.44 -11.68
C LEU A 143 -15.81 0.39 -12.48
N PHE A 144 -15.94 -0.81 -11.93
CA PHE A 144 -16.78 -1.87 -12.47
C PHE A 144 -18.19 -1.73 -11.90
N VAL A 145 -19.19 -1.68 -12.77
CA VAL A 145 -20.59 -1.54 -12.37
C VAL A 145 -21.43 -2.54 -13.14
N SER A 146 -22.24 -3.32 -12.43
CA SER A 146 -23.23 -4.19 -13.06
C SER A 146 -24.24 -3.37 -13.86
N ASP A 147 -24.65 -3.84 -15.01
CA ASP A 147 -25.70 -3.22 -15.83
C ASP A 147 -27.10 -3.32 -15.18
N ASP A 148 -27.29 -4.26 -14.24
CA ASP A 148 -28.50 -4.38 -13.43
C ASP A 148 -28.54 -3.42 -12.23
N ALA A 149 -27.44 -2.69 -11.96
CA ALA A 149 -27.40 -1.75 -10.87
C ALA A 149 -28.14 -0.44 -11.22
N ASP A 150 -28.99 0.06 -10.32
CA ASP A 150 -29.71 1.33 -10.46
C ASP A 150 -28.81 2.52 -10.79
N LEU A 151 -27.54 2.44 -10.37
CA LEU A 151 -26.51 3.44 -10.60
C LEU A 151 -25.94 3.43 -12.03
N TYR A 152 -26.01 2.29 -12.74
CA TYR A 152 -25.36 2.11 -14.04
C TYR A 152 -25.78 3.16 -15.10
N PRO A 153 -27.08 3.47 -15.33
CA PRO A 153 -27.48 4.46 -16.32
C PRO A 153 -26.90 5.85 -16.03
N THR A 154 -26.87 6.25 -14.77
CA THR A 154 -26.33 7.55 -14.31
C THR A 154 -24.82 7.63 -14.57
N LEU A 155 -24.07 6.61 -14.15
CA LEU A 155 -22.63 6.54 -14.37
C LEU A 155 -22.28 6.47 -15.85
N SER A 156 -22.97 5.64 -16.60
CA SER A 156 -22.75 5.49 -18.05
C SER A 156 -22.95 6.82 -18.79
N GLN A 157 -23.97 7.60 -18.44
CA GLN A 157 -24.19 8.94 -19.01
C GLN A 157 -23.11 9.96 -18.59
N LEU A 158 -22.69 9.93 -17.33
CA LEU A 158 -21.61 10.78 -16.83
C LEU A 158 -20.30 10.53 -17.57
N TYR A 159 -19.95 9.27 -17.82
CA TYR A 159 -18.71 8.91 -18.48
C TYR A 159 -18.75 9.04 -20.00
N ALA A 160 -19.88 8.81 -20.65
CA ALA A 160 -20.04 8.96 -22.08
C ALA A 160 -19.87 10.42 -22.59
N LYS A 161 -20.14 11.39 -21.73
CA LYS A 161 -20.06 12.84 -22.06
C LYS A 161 -18.78 13.50 -21.59
N ARG A 162 -17.85 12.77 -21.00
CA ARG A 162 -16.76 13.35 -20.21
C ARG A 162 -15.50 13.61 -21.02
N ASN A 163 -15.31 14.90 -21.39
CA ASN A 163 -14.02 15.50 -21.73
C ASN A 163 -13.45 16.32 -20.54
N ASP A 164 -14.05 16.24 -19.38
CA ASP A 164 -13.73 17.12 -18.25
C ASP A 164 -12.91 16.35 -17.18
N LYS A 165 -11.83 16.97 -16.71
CA LYS A 165 -10.91 16.43 -15.69
C LYS A 165 -11.37 16.70 -14.25
N ARG A 166 -12.63 17.09 -14.00
CA ARG A 166 -13.14 17.40 -12.66
C ARG A 166 -13.72 16.15 -11.98
N ALA A 167 -13.54 16.06 -10.67
CA ALA A 167 -14.26 15.10 -9.86
C ALA A 167 -15.78 15.33 -9.95
N VAL A 168 -16.54 14.25 -10.01
CA VAL A 168 -18.02 14.32 -10.05
C VAL A 168 -18.54 13.76 -8.74
N TYR A 169 -19.32 14.57 -8.03
CA TYR A 169 -20.03 14.12 -6.84
C TYR A 169 -21.30 13.36 -7.25
N ILE A 170 -21.53 12.24 -6.59
CA ILE A 170 -22.73 11.44 -6.73
C ILE A 170 -23.73 11.95 -5.67
N ASP A 171 -24.91 12.35 -6.12
CA ASP A 171 -26.01 12.74 -5.22
C ASP A 171 -26.55 11.49 -4.51
N THR A 172 -26.19 11.33 -3.25
CA THR A 172 -26.59 10.19 -2.41
C THR A 172 -28.10 10.14 -2.13
N ALA A 173 -28.81 11.25 -2.30
CA ALA A 173 -30.28 11.27 -2.19
C ALA A 173 -30.95 10.53 -3.35
N ARG A 174 -30.28 10.47 -4.50
CA ARG A 174 -30.76 9.75 -5.70
C ARG A 174 -30.27 8.32 -5.77
N ILE A 175 -29.17 8.00 -5.05
CA ILE A 175 -28.51 6.71 -5.13
C ILE A 175 -28.12 6.28 -3.71
N PRO A 176 -29.03 5.64 -2.97
CA PRO A 176 -28.87 5.36 -1.54
C PRO A 176 -27.75 4.36 -1.22
N GLN A 177 -27.15 3.71 -2.22
CA GLN A 177 -26.15 2.65 -2.04
C GLN A 177 -24.70 3.13 -2.18
N MET A 178 -24.46 4.37 -2.61
CA MET A 178 -23.11 4.87 -2.86
C MET A 178 -22.95 6.33 -2.44
N ALA A 179 -22.03 6.58 -1.52
CA ALA A 179 -21.66 7.94 -1.10
C ALA A 179 -20.22 8.24 -1.54
N GLY A 180 -19.95 9.45 -2.01
CA GLY A 180 -18.61 9.90 -2.31
C GLY A 180 -18.47 10.68 -3.60
N SER A 181 -17.24 10.78 -4.07
CA SER A 181 -16.87 11.40 -5.33
C SER A 181 -16.06 10.45 -6.19
N LEU A 182 -16.24 10.53 -7.50
CA LEU A 182 -15.43 9.81 -8.47
C LEU A 182 -14.20 10.66 -8.84
N ALA A 183 -13.03 10.06 -8.80
CA ALA A 183 -11.81 10.71 -9.25
C ALA A 183 -11.90 11.12 -10.73
N ALA A 184 -11.18 12.18 -11.10
CA ALA A 184 -11.28 12.79 -12.42
C ALA A 184 -10.95 11.84 -13.58
N ASP A 185 -10.06 10.89 -13.35
CA ASP A 185 -9.52 9.95 -14.35
C ASP A 185 -10.14 8.54 -14.29
N THR A 186 -11.19 8.36 -13.49
CA THR A 186 -11.86 7.05 -13.37
C THR A 186 -12.55 6.66 -14.68
N THR A 187 -12.37 5.42 -15.12
CA THR A 187 -13.07 4.82 -16.25
C THR A 187 -14.16 3.89 -15.73
N CYS A 188 -15.39 4.04 -16.24
CA CYS A 188 -16.48 3.11 -15.93
C CYS A 188 -16.48 1.97 -16.95
N VAL A 189 -16.49 0.75 -16.46
CA VAL A 189 -16.54 -0.47 -17.27
C VAL A 189 -17.78 -1.26 -16.89
N ARG A 190 -18.52 -1.70 -17.89
CA ARG A 190 -19.64 -2.63 -17.71
C ARG A 190 -19.10 -3.97 -17.20
N ALA A 191 -19.61 -4.45 -16.09
CA ALA A 191 -19.27 -5.74 -15.50
C ALA A 191 -20.18 -6.85 -16.06
#